data_d3aa7969a5559ac05224feccf45973b5
#
_entry.id   d3aa7969a5559ac05224feccf45973b5
#
_cell.length_a   1.000
_cell.length_b   1.000
_cell.length_c   1.000
_cell.angle_alpha   90.00
_cell.angle_beta   90.00
_cell.angle_gamma   90.00
#
_symmetry.space_group_name_H-M   'P 1'
#
loop_
_entity.id
_entity.type
_entity.pdbx_description
1 polymer ?
#
loop_
_entity_poly.entity_id
_entity_poly.type
_entity_poly.pdbx_seq_one_letter_code
_entity_poly.pdbx_strand_id
1 'polypeptide(L)'
;MKLSMHKSEVDLLIDKTKKLKISSDNYESNNQNVENYSMSIFIVGLPRCGSTLVESIISLNTKVKDLGEVNIFEESYREFKQSEKRKSLSEIYWKKLKITDSKTITTNKWLFNYQYAGIIAKAIPNAKIIHCYRNPLDNILSTYRAHFATGNNFSSSLVDSAEVYSDQDEIMRTYKKEFKNHIYSLNYDKLVTHPSDEIKSLIRWLGWNWNDLYLSPHLNNRKVSTRSNVQVRSPINTKSLGCLLYTSDAADERLR
;
A
#
# COMPACT_ATOMS: atom_id res chain seq x y z
N MET A 1 28.56 10.18 -12.21
CA MET A 1 28.40 8.73 -12.09
C MET A 1 27.19 8.29 -11.23
N LYS A 2 26.87 8.94 -10.10
CA LYS A 2 25.66 8.60 -9.30
C LYS A 2 24.34 8.88 -10.02
N LEU A 3 24.18 9.98 -10.75
CA LEU A 3 22.96 10.32 -11.48
C LEU A 3 22.53 9.29 -12.54
N SER A 4 23.49 8.69 -13.25
CA SER A 4 23.17 7.68 -14.29
C SER A 4 22.70 6.35 -13.72
N MET A 5 23.15 5.97 -12.52
CA MET A 5 22.67 4.76 -11.83
C MET A 5 21.25 4.93 -11.30
N HIS A 6 20.89 6.12 -10.79
CA HIS A 6 19.54 6.38 -10.29
C HIS A 6 18.49 6.34 -11.40
N LYS A 7 18.77 6.96 -12.56
CA LYS A 7 17.84 6.96 -13.68
C LYS A 7 17.54 5.54 -14.20
N SER A 8 18.54 4.67 -14.23
CA SER A 8 18.32 3.27 -14.63
C SER A 8 17.42 2.49 -13.67
N GLU A 9 17.41 2.83 -12.37
CA GLU A 9 16.55 2.17 -11.37
C GLU A 9 15.09 2.61 -11.48
N VAL A 10 14.84 3.91 -11.71
CA VAL A 10 13.49 4.43 -11.98
C VAL A 10 12.93 3.81 -13.25
N ASP A 11 13.72 3.79 -14.34
CA ASP A 11 13.32 3.18 -15.60
C ASP A 11 12.96 1.69 -15.41
N LEU A 12 13.78 0.95 -14.64
CA LEU A 12 13.52 -0.46 -14.33
C LEU A 12 12.21 -0.64 -13.52
N LEU A 13 11.93 0.27 -12.60
CA LEU A 13 10.70 0.21 -11.79
C LEU A 13 9.47 0.46 -12.67
N ILE A 14 9.51 1.47 -13.53
CA ILE A 14 8.46 1.81 -14.49
C ILE A 14 8.24 0.68 -15.50
N ASP A 15 9.32 0.14 -16.06
CA ASP A 15 9.25 -1.01 -16.97
C ASP A 15 8.65 -2.25 -16.33
N LYS A 16 8.99 -2.50 -15.06
CA LYS A 16 8.37 -3.58 -14.28
C LYS A 16 6.87 -3.37 -14.16
N THR A 17 6.42 -2.15 -13.84
CA THR A 17 5.00 -1.79 -13.74
C THR A 17 4.26 -2.09 -15.05
N LYS A 18 4.80 -1.64 -16.19
CA LYS A 18 4.22 -1.88 -17.52
C LYS A 18 4.14 -3.37 -17.86
N LYS A 19 5.21 -4.14 -17.62
CA LYS A 19 5.24 -5.60 -17.86
C LYS A 19 4.21 -6.34 -17.01
N LEU A 20 4.05 -5.92 -15.75
CA LEU A 20 3.07 -6.52 -14.84
C LEU A 20 1.63 -6.16 -15.23
N LYS A 21 1.37 -4.95 -15.76
CA LYS A 21 0.07 -4.59 -16.31
C LYS A 21 -0.29 -5.52 -17.48
N ILE A 22 0.61 -5.71 -18.44
CA ILE A 22 0.40 -6.66 -19.55
C ILE A 22 0.16 -8.09 -19.02
N SER A 23 0.92 -8.52 -18.01
CA SER A 23 0.72 -9.83 -17.38
C SER A 23 -0.64 -9.93 -16.68
N SER A 24 -1.11 -8.84 -16.08
CA SER A 24 -2.45 -8.77 -15.48
C SER A 24 -3.55 -8.90 -16.53
N ASP A 25 -3.42 -8.22 -17.67
CA ASP A 25 -4.42 -8.26 -18.74
C ASP A 25 -4.59 -9.68 -19.30
N ASN A 26 -3.47 -10.41 -19.41
CA ASN A 26 -3.41 -11.77 -19.91
C ASN A 26 -3.61 -12.85 -18.83
N TYR A 27 -3.86 -12.48 -17.57
CA TYR A 27 -4.08 -13.44 -16.50
C TYR A 27 -5.53 -13.93 -16.51
N GLU A 28 -5.72 -15.22 -16.72
CA GLU A 28 -7.04 -15.85 -16.62
C GLU A 28 -7.42 -16.06 -15.16
N SER A 29 -8.61 -15.58 -14.78
CA SER A 29 -9.14 -15.78 -13.43
C SER A 29 -9.49 -17.25 -13.24
N ASN A 30 -8.87 -17.92 -12.29
CA ASN A 30 -9.37 -19.19 -11.81
C ASN A 30 -10.59 -18.94 -10.91
N ASN A 31 -11.79 -19.32 -11.35
CA ASN A 31 -13.02 -19.31 -10.54
C ASN A 31 -12.92 -20.36 -9.43
N GLN A 32 -12.10 -20.11 -8.42
CA GLN A 32 -12.05 -20.93 -7.22
C GLN A 32 -13.17 -20.46 -6.26
N ASN A 33 -13.79 -21.39 -5.55
CA ASN A 33 -14.81 -21.10 -4.55
C ASN A 33 -14.23 -20.14 -3.48
N VAL A 34 -14.65 -18.89 -3.52
CA VAL A 34 -14.18 -17.79 -2.67
C VAL A 34 -14.43 -18.08 -1.18
N GLU A 35 -15.48 -18.84 -0.86
CA GLU A 35 -15.90 -19.13 0.51
C GLU A 35 -14.88 -19.94 1.35
N ASN A 36 -13.96 -20.63 0.70
CA ASN A 36 -12.97 -21.47 1.38
C ASN A 36 -11.66 -20.75 1.72
N TYR A 37 -11.50 -19.47 1.32
CA TYR A 37 -10.27 -18.73 1.52
C TYR A 37 -10.44 -17.58 2.52
N SER A 38 -9.46 -17.43 3.40
CA SER A 38 -9.33 -16.27 4.29
C SER A 38 -9.28 -14.97 3.48
N MET A 39 -9.74 -13.87 4.06
CA MET A 39 -9.56 -12.55 3.46
C MET A 39 -8.10 -12.12 3.55
N SER A 40 -7.54 -11.63 2.44
CA SER A 40 -6.22 -11.01 2.43
C SER A 40 -6.33 -9.54 1.99
N ILE A 41 -5.89 -8.63 2.85
CA ILE A 41 -5.93 -7.19 2.62
C ILE A 41 -4.53 -6.72 2.23
N PHE A 42 -4.40 -6.22 1.01
CA PHE A 42 -3.17 -5.63 0.50
C PHE A 42 -3.23 -4.11 0.64
N ILE A 43 -2.32 -3.55 1.43
CA ILE A 43 -2.17 -2.10 1.56
C ILE A 43 -1.05 -1.68 0.61
N VAL A 44 -1.40 -0.90 -0.40
CA VAL A 44 -0.51 -0.51 -1.49
C VAL A 44 -0.43 1.01 -1.65
N GLY A 45 0.63 1.49 -2.29
CA GLY A 45 0.88 2.91 -2.52
C GLY A 45 2.38 3.18 -2.60
N LEU A 46 2.78 4.41 -2.32
CA LEU A 46 4.20 4.76 -2.19
C LEU A 46 4.59 4.96 -0.72
N PRO A 47 5.88 4.90 -0.40
CA PRO A 47 6.35 5.26 0.93
C PRO A 47 5.78 6.62 1.38
N ARG A 48 5.48 6.76 2.68
CA ARG A 48 4.93 8.00 3.27
C ARG A 48 3.50 8.36 2.87
N CYS A 49 2.75 7.47 2.24
CA CYS A 49 1.33 7.67 1.88
C CYS A 49 0.34 7.49 3.04
N GLY A 50 0.80 7.19 4.27
CA GLY A 50 -0.07 6.96 5.44
C GLY A 50 -0.46 5.49 5.67
N SER A 51 0.09 4.55 4.92
CA SER A 51 -0.21 3.11 4.99
C SER A 51 -0.04 2.50 6.39
N THR A 52 0.90 2.99 7.19
CA THR A 52 1.11 2.53 8.57
C THR A 52 -0.05 2.89 9.48
N LEU A 53 -0.63 4.09 9.32
CA LEU A 53 -1.84 4.49 10.05
C LEU A 53 -3.02 3.60 9.66
N VAL A 54 -3.21 3.35 8.37
CA VAL A 54 -4.28 2.47 7.87
C VAL A 54 -4.15 1.06 8.43
N GLU A 55 -2.95 0.48 8.39
CA GLU A 55 -2.71 -0.84 8.97
C GLU A 55 -2.96 -0.84 10.50
N SER A 56 -2.60 0.24 11.20
CA SER A 56 -2.86 0.39 12.64
C SER A 56 -4.36 0.43 12.95
N ILE A 57 -5.16 1.07 12.10
CA ILE A 57 -6.62 1.14 12.22
C ILE A 57 -7.24 -0.25 12.02
N ILE A 58 -6.97 -0.89 10.90
CA ILE A 58 -7.63 -2.16 10.56
C ILE A 58 -7.17 -3.32 11.45
N SER A 59 -5.95 -3.30 11.95
CA SER A 59 -5.44 -4.33 12.88
C SER A 59 -5.94 -4.16 14.33
N LEU A 60 -6.82 -3.20 14.62
CA LEU A 60 -7.64 -3.18 15.84
C LEU A 60 -8.76 -4.24 15.79
N ASN A 61 -9.11 -4.74 14.63
CA ASN A 61 -9.95 -5.92 14.52
C ASN A 61 -9.14 -7.15 14.94
N THR A 62 -9.57 -7.83 16.00
CA THR A 62 -8.87 -8.97 16.61
C THR A 62 -8.70 -10.19 15.68
N LYS A 63 -9.48 -10.27 14.59
CA LYS A 63 -9.32 -11.29 13.55
C LYS A 63 -8.20 -10.99 12.56
N VAL A 64 -7.64 -9.78 12.60
CA VAL A 64 -6.59 -9.35 11.67
C VAL A 64 -5.23 -9.72 12.21
N LYS A 65 -4.51 -10.52 11.43
CA LYS A 65 -3.09 -10.79 11.59
C LYS A 65 -2.31 -9.90 10.64
N ASP A 66 -1.63 -8.90 11.18
CA ASP A 66 -0.79 -8.02 10.38
C ASP A 66 0.55 -8.72 10.06
N LEU A 67 0.90 -8.75 8.79
CA LEU A 67 2.16 -9.31 8.31
C LEU A 67 3.24 -8.22 8.16
N GLY A 68 2.84 -6.96 8.17
CA GLY A 68 3.76 -5.83 7.94
C GLY A 68 4.25 -5.76 6.49
N GLU A 69 5.50 -5.35 6.32
CA GLU A 69 6.14 -5.14 5.01
C GLU A 69 6.82 -6.43 4.51
N VAL A 70 6.01 -7.42 4.12
CA VAL A 70 6.51 -8.71 3.62
C VAL A 70 6.27 -8.87 2.13
N ASN A 71 7.30 -9.30 1.41
CA ASN A 71 7.28 -9.47 -0.06
C ASN A 71 6.75 -10.85 -0.51
N ILE A 72 5.84 -11.43 0.26
CA ILE A 72 5.33 -12.80 0.01
C ILE A 72 4.62 -12.90 -1.34
N PHE A 73 3.88 -11.87 -1.76
CA PHE A 73 3.13 -11.95 -3.02
C PHE A 73 4.07 -11.99 -4.23
N GLU A 74 5.05 -11.10 -4.30
CA GLU A 74 6.04 -11.08 -5.38
C GLU A 74 6.84 -12.38 -5.44
N GLU A 75 7.24 -12.93 -4.28
CA GLU A 75 7.89 -14.23 -4.21
C GLU A 75 7.01 -15.37 -4.74
N SER A 76 5.72 -15.34 -4.38
CA SER A 76 4.74 -16.32 -4.87
C SER A 76 4.53 -16.22 -6.37
N TYR A 77 4.46 -14.97 -6.89
CA TYR A 77 4.33 -14.74 -8.31
C TYR A 77 5.58 -15.20 -9.09
N ARG A 78 6.77 -14.98 -8.54
CA ARG A 78 8.03 -15.45 -9.14
C ARG A 78 8.08 -16.98 -9.20
N GLU A 79 7.71 -17.64 -8.10
CA GLU A 79 7.62 -19.11 -8.06
C GLU A 79 6.58 -19.65 -9.05
N PHE A 80 5.41 -19.01 -9.13
CA PHE A 80 4.37 -19.35 -10.08
C PHE A 80 4.87 -19.27 -11.53
N LYS A 81 5.60 -18.20 -11.89
CA LYS A 81 6.16 -18.02 -13.26
C LYS A 81 7.24 -19.04 -13.60
N GLN A 82 7.97 -19.56 -12.61
CA GLN A 82 8.99 -20.59 -12.79
C GLN A 82 8.43 -22.00 -12.73
N SER A 83 7.25 -22.19 -12.11
CA SER A 83 6.61 -23.50 -12.04
C SER A 83 5.98 -23.86 -13.39
N GLU A 84 5.99 -25.15 -13.74
CA GLU A 84 5.29 -25.70 -14.92
C GLU A 84 3.76 -25.62 -14.80
N LYS A 85 3.21 -24.60 -14.14
CA LYS A 85 1.78 -24.35 -13.90
C LYS A 85 1.04 -25.48 -13.16
N ARG A 86 1.73 -26.30 -12.39
CA ARG A 86 1.12 -27.37 -11.59
C ARG A 86 0.32 -26.88 -10.39
N LYS A 87 0.54 -25.64 -9.96
CA LYS A 87 -0.15 -24.98 -8.83
C LYS A 87 -0.65 -23.61 -9.24
N SER A 88 -1.80 -23.21 -8.71
CA SER A 88 -2.30 -21.85 -8.91
C SER A 88 -1.45 -20.86 -8.08
N LEU A 89 -1.46 -19.60 -8.50
CA LEU A 89 -0.79 -18.54 -7.75
C LEU A 89 -1.37 -18.40 -6.32
N SER A 90 -2.68 -18.57 -6.16
CA SER A 90 -3.34 -18.54 -4.86
C SER A 90 -2.84 -19.66 -3.94
N GLU A 91 -2.72 -20.90 -4.43
CA GLU A 91 -2.19 -22.01 -3.62
C GLU A 91 -0.77 -21.74 -3.14
N ILE A 92 0.10 -21.22 -3.99
CA ILE A 92 1.48 -20.85 -3.63
C ILE A 92 1.47 -19.76 -2.56
N TYR A 93 0.65 -18.71 -2.76
CA TYR A 93 0.54 -17.59 -1.83
C TYR A 93 0.06 -18.04 -0.46
N TRP A 94 -1.06 -18.77 -0.37
CA TRP A 94 -1.61 -19.26 0.90
C TRP A 94 -0.68 -20.23 1.61
N LYS A 95 0.01 -21.10 0.87
CA LYS A 95 1.03 -21.98 1.43
C LYS A 95 2.17 -21.20 2.10
N LYS A 96 2.64 -20.12 1.48
CA LYS A 96 3.70 -19.27 2.04
C LYS A 96 3.25 -18.54 3.30
N LEU A 97 2.00 -18.12 3.38
CA LEU A 97 1.43 -17.45 4.55
C LEU A 97 1.35 -18.36 5.79
N LYS A 98 1.34 -19.71 5.60
CA LYS A 98 1.21 -20.69 6.70
C LYS A 98 0.00 -20.40 7.60
N ILE A 99 -1.12 -19.99 7.02
CA ILE A 99 -2.36 -19.72 7.75
C ILE A 99 -3.30 -20.89 7.51
N THR A 100 -3.69 -21.52 8.60
CA THR A 100 -4.56 -22.71 8.61
C THR A 100 -6.00 -22.38 8.98
N ASP A 101 -6.23 -21.25 9.67
CA ASP A 101 -7.56 -20.82 10.07
C ASP A 101 -8.18 -19.91 9.00
N SER A 102 -9.25 -20.39 8.36
CA SER A 102 -9.99 -19.65 7.31
C SER A 102 -10.67 -18.37 7.82
N LYS A 103 -10.82 -18.19 9.14
CA LYS A 103 -11.39 -16.99 9.75
C LYS A 103 -10.36 -15.88 9.97
N THR A 104 -9.08 -16.18 9.86
CA THR A 104 -8.01 -15.20 10.02
C THR A 104 -7.97 -14.27 8.81
N ILE A 105 -8.03 -12.98 9.04
CA ILE A 105 -7.82 -11.94 8.03
C ILE A 105 -6.35 -11.54 8.05
N THR A 106 -5.70 -11.43 6.91
CA THR A 106 -4.30 -10.98 6.85
C THR A 106 -4.17 -9.60 6.26
N THR A 107 -3.22 -8.80 6.74
CA THR A 107 -2.78 -7.60 6.03
C THR A 107 -1.37 -7.80 5.51
N ASN A 108 -1.13 -7.38 4.28
CA ASN A 108 0.18 -7.34 3.65
C ASN A 108 0.41 -5.89 3.19
N LYS A 109 1.37 -5.22 3.82
CA LYS A 109 1.70 -3.81 3.55
C LYS A 109 3.02 -3.68 2.77
N TRP A 110 3.28 -4.55 1.83
CA TRP A 110 4.33 -4.35 0.84
C TRP A 110 3.82 -3.37 -0.22
N LEU A 111 4.21 -2.11 -0.08
CA LEU A 111 3.62 -1.00 -0.83
C LEU A 111 3.73 -1.18 -2.34
N PHE A 112 4.85 -1.73 -2.83
CA PHE A 112 5.07 -2.02 -4.25
C PHE A 112 4.16 -3.11 -4.83
N ASN A 113 3.33 -3.77 -4.01
CA ASN A 113 2.26 -4.60 -4.52
C ASN A 113 1.24 -3.83 -5.39
N TYR A 114 1.30 -2.49 -5.44
CA TYR A 114 0.53 -1.72 -6.40
C TYR A 114 0.79 -2.16 -7.85
N GLN A 115 2.02 -2.55 -8.17
CA GLN A 115 2.40 -3.05 -9.49
C GLN A 115 1.65 -4.36 -9.85
N TYR A 116 1.32 -5.15 -8.86
CA TYR A 116 0.64 -6.43 -8.98
C TYR A 116 -0.87 -6.35 -8.74
N ALA A 117 -1.45 -5.17 -8.49
CA ALA A 117 -2.83 -5.04 -8.02
C ALA A 117 -3.86 -5.72 -8.94
N GLY A 118 -3.67 -5.65 -10.27
CA GLY A 118 -4.52 -6.35 -11.22
C GLY A 118 -4.39 -7.89 -11.15
N ILE A 119 -3.18 -8.40 -10.95
CA ILE A 119 -2.94 -9.85 -10.78
C ILE A 119 -3.52 -10.31 -9.43
N ILE A 120 -3.33 -9.54 -8.37
CA ILE A 120 -3.89 -9.84 -7.04
C ILE A 120 -5.41 -9.95 -7.13
N ALA A 121 -6.07 -8.98 -7.76
CA ALA A 121 -7.52 -8.95 -7.90
C ALA A 121 -8.08 -10.15 -8.67
N LYS A 122 -7.33 -10.68 -9.65
CA LYS A 122 -7.73 -11.84 -10.47
C LYS A 122 -7.34 -13.18 -9.85
N ALA A 123 -6.19 -13.23 -9.14
CA ALA A 123 -5.56 -14.49 -8.74
C ALA A 123 -5.86 -14.89 -7.30
N ILE A 124 -6.05 -13.93 -6.39
CA ILE A 124 -6.22 -14.22 -4.97
C ILE A 124 -7.71 -14.11 -4.59
N PRO A 125 -8.38 -15.24 -4.35
CA PRO A 125 -9.75 -15.24 -3.89
C PRO A 125 -9.89 -14.43 -2.60
N ASN A 126 -10.98 -13.67 -2.48
CA ASN A 126 -11.28 -12.82 -1.33
C ASN A 126 -10.21 -11.76 -1.01
N ALA A 127 -9.43 -11.33 -2.03
CA ALA A 127 -8.49 -10.23 -1.88
C ALA A 127 -9.20 -8.88 -1.81
N LYS A 128 -8.75 -8.03 -0.89
CA LYS A 128 -9.10 -6.61 -0.80
C LYS A 128 -7.83 -5.78 -0.92
N ILE A 129 -7.86 -4.72 -1.71
CA ILE A 129 -6.70 -3.85 -1.96
C ILE A 129 -7.04 -2.45 -1.49
N ILE A 130 -6.29 -1.92 -0.54
CA ILE A 130 -6.43 -0.55 -0.06
C ILE A 130 -5.29 0.26 -0.68
N HIS A 131 -5.62 1.11 -1.66
CA HIS A 131 -4.68 2.05 -2.24
C HIS A 131 -4.61 3.32 -1.40
N CYS A 132 -3.52 3.46 -0.65
CA CYS A 132 -3.23 4.65 0.13
C CYS A 132 -2.50 5.69 -0.74
N TYR A 133 -3.01 6.92 -0.76
CA TYR A 133 -2.40 8.06 -1.44
C TYR A 133 -2.64 9.35 -0.67
N ARG A 134 -1.87 10.37 -0.95
CA ARG A 134 -1.99 11.69 -0.33
C ARG A 134 -1.61 12.79 -1.35
N ASN A 135 -1.64 14.05 -0.92
CA ASN A 135 -1.15 15.14 -1.76
C ASN A 135 0.23 14.77 -2.36
N PRO A 136 0.41 14.86 -3.69
CA PRO A 136 1.65 14.46 -4.37
C PRO A 136 2.88 15.16 -3.83
N LEU A 137 2.79 16.48 -3.65
CA LEU A 137 3.92 17.30 -3.19
C LEU A 137 4.34 16.92 -1.76
N ASP A 138 3.36 16.72 -0.87
CA ASP A 138 3.62 16.26 0.50
C ASP A 138 4.20 14.84 0.53
N ASN A 139 3.76 13.96 -0.36
CA ASN A 139 4.29 12.60 -0.46
C ASN A 139 5.75 12.62 -0.92
N ILE A 140 6.02 13.29 -2.05
CA ILE A 140 7.35 13.38 -2.65
C ILE A 140 8.35 14.00 -1.67
N LEU A 141 8.00 15.14 -1.05
CA LEU A 141 8.86 15.79 -0.08
C LEU A 141 9.11 14.91 1.16
N SER A 142 8.08 14.27 1.69
CA SER A 142 8.20 13.36 2.84
C SER A 142 9.04 12.13 2.51
N THR A 143 8.97 11.64 1.28
CA THR A 143 9.79 10.52 0.78
C THR A 143 11.24 10.94 0.64
N TYR A 144 11.51 12.09 0.04
CA TYR A 144 12.86 12.66 -0.10
C TYR A 144 13.55 12.87 1.27
N ARG A 145 12.82 13.41 2.26
CA ARG A 145 13.33 13.62 3.62
C ARG A 145 13.52 12.35 4.45
N ALA A 146 12.96 11.23 4.03
CA ALA A 146 12.92 10.03 4.86
C ALA A 146 14.25 9.27 4.93
N HIS A 147 15.24 9.55 4.06
CA HIS A 147 16.55 8.87 4.01
C HIS A 147 16.45 7.35 4.13
N PHE A 148 15.81 6.70 3.16
CA PHE A 148 15.71 5.24 3.14
C PHE A 148 17.09 4.59 3.00
N ALA A 149 17.34 3.52 3.74
CA ALA A 149 18.65 2.87 3.78
C ALA A 149 18.97 2.15 2.46
N THR A 150 18.02 1.37 1.91
CA THR A 150 18.18 0.62 0.67
C THR A 150 16.80 0.39 0.02
N GLY A 151 16.77 0.17 -1.30
CA GLY A 151 15.57 -0.28 -2.03
C GLY A 151 14.57 0.81 -2.42
N ASN A 152 14.87 2.09 -2.12
CA ASN A 152 14.08 3.25 -2.52
C ASN A 152 15.01 4.37 -2.97
N ASN A 153 15.98 4.07 -3.83
CA ASN A 153 17.02 5.03 -4.24
C ASN A 153 16.43 6.23 -5.00
N PHE A 154 15.27 6.05 -5.67
CA PHE A 154 14.52 7.16 -6.27
C PHE A 154 14.19 8.26 -5.25
N SER A 155 14.10 7.93 -3.96
CA SER A 155 13.81 8.89 -2.90
C SER A 155 14.93 9.93 -2.67
N SER A 156 16.11 9.72 -3.22
CA SER A 156 17.24 10.67 -3.14
C SER A 156 17.13 11.84 -4.13
N SER A 157 16.14 11.81 -5.02
CA SER A 157 15.86 12.84 -6.03
C SER A 157 14.37 13.19 -6.01
N LEU A 158 14.05 14.48 -6.00
CA LEU A 158 12.66 14.94 -6.09
C LEU A 158 12.06 14.63 -7.46
N VAL A 159 12.87 14.69 -8.52
CA VAL A 159 12.43 14.39 -9.90
C VAL A 159 12.11 12.91 -10.03
N ASP A 160 13.02 12.03 -9.59
CA ASP A 160 12.82 10.59 -9.64
C ASP A 160 11.61 10.17 -8.78
N SER A 161 11.44 10.80 -7.62
CA SER A 161 10.26 10.58 -6.76
C SER A 161 8.97 11.00 -7.44
N ALA A 162 8.98 12.09 -8.22
CA ALA A 162 7.82 12.57 -8.97
C ALA A 162 7.50 11.64 -10.15
N GLU A 163 8.50 11.13 -10.85
CA GLU A 163 8.32 10.15 -11.94
C GLU A 163 7.69 8.85 -11.42
N VAL A 164 8.23 8.30 -10.33
CA VAL A 164 7.67 7.09 -9.68
C VAL A 164 6.26 7.34 -9.17
N TYR A 165 5.99 8.54 -8.60
CA TYR A 165 4.64 8.90 -8.16
C TYR A 165 3.65 8.93 -9.32
N SER A 166 4.03 9.55 -10.43
CA SER A 166 3.20 9.67 -11.64
C SER A 166 2.87 8.30 -12.23
N ASP A 167 3.87 7.42 -12.38
CA ASP A 167 3.68 6.05 -12.87
C ASP A 167 2.72 5.26 -11.97
N GLN A 168 2.92 5.33 -10.65
CA GLN A 168 2.06 4.66 -9.69
C GLN A 168 0.61 5.17 -9.73
N ASP A 169 0.41 6.49 -9.84
CA ASP A 169 -0.92 7.08 -9.90
C ASP A 169 -1.65 6.69 -11.19
N GLU A 170 -0.95 6.67 -12.33
CA GLU A 170 -1.50 6.25 -13.62
C GLU A 170 -1.95 4.79 -13.62
N ILE A 171 -1.10 3.87 -13.18
CA ILE A 171 -1.44 2.44 -13.13
C ILE A 171 -2.58 2.18 -12.15
N MET A 172 -2.58 2.84 -10.98
CA MET A 172 -3.63 2.66 -10.00
C MET A 172 -4.97 3.25 -10.46
N ARG A 173 -4.99 4.34 -11.24
CA ARG A 173 -6.22 4.83 -11.90
C ARG A 173 -6.81 3.77 -12.83
N THR A 174 -5.97 3.09 -13.58
CA THR A 174 -6.39 2.02 -14.50
C THR A 174 -6.98 0.85 -13.71
N TYR A 175 -6.25 0.34 -12.72
CA TYR A 175 -6.73 -0.78 -11.91
C TYR A 175 -8.01 -0.47 -11.12
N LYS A 176 -8.18 0.76 -10.63
CA LYS A 176 -9.42 1.18 -9.95
C LYS A 176 -10.64 1.13 -10.86
N LYS A 177 -10.48 1.44 -12.15
CA LYS A 177 -11.56 1.34 -13.13
C LYS A 177 -11.93 -0.11 -13.42
N GLU A 178 -10.91 -0.98 -13.56
CA GLU A 178 -11.09 -2.39 -13.88
C GLU A 178 -11.59 -3.22 -12.68
N PHE A 179 -11.10 -2.93 -11.48
CA PHE A 179 -11.33 -3.75 -10.27
C PHE A 179 -12.02 -2.98 -9.14
N LYS A 180 -13.09 -2.25 -9.47
CA LYS A 180 -13.82 -1.38 -8.52
C LYS A 180 -14.20 -2.05 -7.20
N ASN A 181 -14.59 -3.33 -7.25
CA ASN A 181 -15.03 -4.08 -6.07
C ASN A 181 -13.87 -4.58 -5.19
N HIS A 182 -12.67 -4.65 -5.76
CA HIS A 182 -11.46 -5.14 -5.08
C HIS A 182 -10.60 -4.02 -4.53
N ILE A 183 -10.70 -2.78 -5.06
CA ILE A 183 -9.80 -1.68 -4.74
C ILE A 183 -10.55 -0.53 -4.07
N TYR A 184 -10.18 -0.23 -2.83
CA TYR A 184 -10.60 0.95 -2.08
C TYR A 184 -9.54 2.05 -2.21
N SER A 185 -9.98 3.27 -2.53
CA SER A 185 -9.11 4.45 -2.63
C SER A 185 -9.16 5.23 -1.32
N LEU A 186 -8.09 5.21 -0.56
CA LEU A 186 -7.98 5.91 0.71
C LEU A 186 -7.07 7.12 0.58
N ASN A 187 -7.65 8.30 0.69
CA ASN A 187 -6.91 9.56 0.73
C ASN A 187 -6.46 9.85 2.17
N TYR A 188 -5.15 9.89 2.41
CA TYR A 188 -4.58 10.16 3.72
C TYR A 188 -4.97 11.55 4.26
N ASP A 189 -5.01 12.56 3.40
CA ASP A 189 -5.29 13.93 3.82
C ASP A 189 -6.74 14.03 4.35
N LYS A 190 -7.68 13.36 3.69
CA LYS A 190 -9.07 13.23 4.17
C LYS A 190 -9.14 12.38 5.45
N LEU A 191 -8.38 11.28 5.51
CA LEU A 191 -8.35 10.42 6.69
C LEU A 191 -7.95 11.18 7.97
N VAL A 192 -7.00 12.11 7.88
CA VAL A 192 -6.55 12.85 9.07
C VAL A 192 -7.37 14.10 9.37
N THR A 193 -8.09 14.64 8.37
CA THR A 193 -8.99 15.79 8.57
C THR A 193 -10.42 15.38 8.95
N HIS A 194 -10.89 14.25 8.45
CA HIS A 194 -12.25 13.72 8.71
C HIS A 194 -12.19 12.23 9.10
N PRO A 195 -11.49 11.88 10.19
CA PRO A 195 -11.17 10.47 10.49
C PRO A 195 -12.41 9.61 10.69
N SER A 196 -13.45 10.13 11.33
CA SER A 196 -14.66 9.35 11.57
C SER A 196 -15.33 8.87 10.28
N ASP A 197 -15.46 9.76 9.30
CA ASP A 197 -16.19 9.45 8.05
C ASP A 197 -15.36 8.53 7.15
N GLU A 198 -14.06 8.81 7.01
CA GLU A 198 -13.16 8.01 6.18
C GLU A 198 -12.99 6.60 6.75
N ILE A 199 -12.82 6.47 8.06
CA ILE A 199 -12.69 5.16 8.72
C ILE A 199 -14.00 4.39 8.64
N LYS A 200 -15.16 5.02 8.90
CA LYS A 200 -16.47 4.35 8.75
C LYS A 200 -16.69 3.83 7.33
N SER A 201 -16.29 4.62 6.33
CA SER A 201 -16.40 4.22 4.93
C SER A 201 -15.50 3.02 4.61
N LEU A 202 -14.26 3.02 5.10
CA LEU A 202 -13.33 1.91 4.95
C LEU A 202 -13.87 0.63 5.62
N ILE A 203 -14.30 0.71 6.88
CA ILE A 203 -14.82 -0.42 7.65
C ILE A 203 -16.06 -1.03 6.98
N ARG A 204 -16.96 -0.18 6.49
CA ARG A 204 -18.15 -0.61 5.72
C ARG A 204 -17.75 -1.33 4.43
N TRP A 205 -16.76 -0.80 3.69
CA TRP A 205 -16.28 -1.44 2.46
C TRP A 205 -15.61 -2.80 2.71
N LEU A 206 -14.95 -2.95 3.88
CA LEU A 206 -14.42 -4.25 4.33
C LEU A 206 -15.51 -5.24 4.75
N GLY A 207 -16.76 -4.80 4.89
CA GLY A 207 -17.87 -5.61 5.36
C GLY A 207 -17.84 -5.87 6.87
N TRP A 208 -17.19 -5.00 7.65
CA TRP A 208 -17.04 -5.16 9.09
C TRP A 208 -18.04 -4.29 9.87
N ASN A 209 -18.38 -4.75 11.08
CA ASN A 209 -19.13 -3.96 12.02
C ASN A 209 -18.28 -2.80 12.57
N TRP A 210 -18.94 -1.66 12.76
CA TRP A 210 -18.31 -0.50 13.37
C TRP A 210 -17.93 -0.76 14.83
N ASN A 211 -16.77 -0.25 15.22
CA ASN A 211 -16.30 -0.17 16.61
C ASN A 211 -15.56 1.15 16.79
N ASP A 212 -15.86 1.89 17.85
CA ASP A 212 -15.25 3.20 18.12
C ASP A 212 -13.73 3.11 18.37
N LEU A 213 -13.23 1.94 18.72
CA LEU A 213 -11.78 1.69 18.83
C LEU A 213 -11.03 2.02 17.54
N TYR A 214 -11.66 1.89 16.35
CA TYR A 214 -11.01 2.25 15.08
C TYR A 214 -10.59 3.72 15.01
N LEU A 215 -11.18 4.61 15.83
CA LEU A 215 -10.78 6.02 15.96
C LEU A 215 -9.54 6.22 16.84
N SER A 216 -9.08 5.18 17.53
CA SER A 216 -7.96 5.23 18.46
C SER A 216 -6.80 4.30 18.07
N PRO A 217 -6.24 4.40 16.84
CA PRO A 217 -5.19 3.50 16.37
C PRO A 217 -3.90 3.59 17.20
N HIS A 218 -3.67 4.69 17.92
CA HIS A 218 -2.54 4.88 18.83
C HIS A 218 -2.57 3.95 20.05
N LEU A 219 -3.74 3.40 20.39
CA LEU A 219 -3.88 2.40 21.45
C LEU A 219 -3.52 0.98 20.98
N ASN A 220 -3.26 0.80 19.70
CA ASN A 220 -2.86 -0.49 19.15
C ASN A 220 -1.42 -0.83 19.59
N ASN A 221 -1.27 -1.87 20.41
CA ASN A 221 0.01 -2.29 21.00
C ASN A 221 0.92 -3.09 20.03
N ARG A 222 0.52 -3.25 18.78
CA ARG A 222 1.32 -3.99 17.79
C ARG A 222 2.72 -3.39 17.60
N LYS A 223 3.68 -4.23 17.25
CA LYS A 223 5.02 -3.77 16.85
C LYS A 223 4.96 -3.11 15.48
N VAL A 224 5.44 -1.88 15.38
CA VAL A 224 5.53 -1.12 14.13
C VAL A 224 7.01 -0.97 13.77
N SER A 225 7.44 -1.60 12.70
CA SER A 225 8.85 -1.61 12.25
C SER A 225 9.16 -0.56 11.17
N THR A 226 8.26 0.39 10.92
CA THR A 226 8.43 1.40 9.86
C THR A 226 8.93 2.73 10.40
N ARG A 227 9.48 3.59 9.52
CA ARG A 227 9.88 4.97 9.85
C ARG A 227 8.72 5.86 10.34
N SER A 228 7.49 5.45 10.12
CA SER A 228 6.28 6.13 10.61
C SER A 228 5.87 5.68 12.02
N ASN A 229 6.69 4.90 12.73
CA ASN A 229 6.36 4.34 14.04
C ASN A 229 5.94 5.43 15.05
N VAL A 230 6.69 6.53 15.14
CA VAL A 230 6.39 7.62 16.09
C VAL A 230 5.04 8.27 15.76
N GLN A 231 4.73 8.45 14.49
CA GLN A 231 3.50 9.12 14.04
C GLN A 231 2.23 8.35 14.41
N VAL A 232 2.26 7.02 14.39
CA VAL A 232 1.08 6.19 14.71
C VAL A 232 0.88 5.95 16.20
N ARG A 233 1.81 6.37 17.06
CA ARG A 233 1.70 6.31 18.52
C ARG A 233 0.99 7.52 19.13
N SER A 234 0.63 8.49 18.34
CA SER A 234 -0.16 9.66 18.75
C SER A 234 -1.58 9.56 18.16
N PRO A 235 -2.57 10.20 18.77
CA PRO A 235 -3.90 10.35 18.16
C PRO A 235 -3.80 10.90 16.74
N ILE A 236 -4.77 10.54 15.89
CA ILE A 236 -4.84 11.02 14.51
C ILE A 236 -4.79 12.55 14.51
N ASN A 237 -3.91 13.14 13.72
CA ASN A 237 -3.72 14.59 13.66
C ASN A 237 -3.26 15.02 12.26
N THR A 238 -3.34 16.32 12.01
CA THR A 238 -3.06 16.95 10.70
C THR A 238 -1.63 17.49 10.57
N LYS A 239 -0.74 17.26 11.52
CA LYS A 239 0.63 17.85 11.56
C LYS A 239 1.50 17.52 10.34
N SER A 240 1.17 16.49 9.60
CA SER A 240 1.91 16.10 8.39
C SER A 240 1.30 16.64 7.09
N LEU A 241 0.27 17.47 7.15
CA LEU A 241 -0.33 18.12 5.98
C LEU A 241 0.37 19.44 5.67
N GLY A 242 0.46 19.78 4.37
CA GLY A 242 0.91 21.09 3.91
C GLY A 242 2.37 21.38 4.23
N CYS A 243 3.23 20.38 4.35
CA CYS A 243 4.64 20.56 4.71
C CYS A 243 5.40 21.55 3.79
N LEU A 244 4.95 21.74 2.55
CA LEU A 244 5.53 22.71 1.61
C LEU A 244 5.07 24.14 1.89
N LEU A 245 3.83 24.36 2.29
CA LEU A 245 3.31 25.68 2.58
C LEU A 245 4.06 26.35 3.73
N TYR A 246 4.33 25.59 4.79
CA TYR A 246 5.10 26.10 5.94
C TYR A 246 6.59 26.33 5.66
N THR A 247 7.16 25.68 4.64
CA THR A 247 8.56 25.93 4.25
C THR A 247 8.72 27.15 3.35
N SER A 248 7.71 27.51 2.54
CA SER A 248 7.71 28.75 1.73
C SER A 248 7.53 29.99 2.63
N ASP A 249 6.61 29.96 3.59
CA ASP A 249 6.38 31.07 4.50
C ASP A 249 7.60 31.36 5.40
N ALA A 250 8.29 30.31 5.87
CA ALA A 250 9.53 30.47 6.63
C ALA A 250 10.72 30.99 5.80
N ALA A 251 10.70 30.80 4.48
CA ALA A 251 11.70 31.39 3.59
C ALA A 251 11.43 32.87 3.30
N ASP A 252 10.16 33.27 3.18
CA ASP A 252 9.76 34.67 2.96
C ASP A 252 9.99 35.53 4.22
N GLU A 253 9.82 34.98 5.43
CA GLU A 253 10.13 35.70 6.68
C GLU A 253 11.64 35.96 6.89
N ARG A 254 12.52 35.16 6.26
CA ARG A 254 13.98 35.37 6.33
C ARG A 254 14.51 36.40 5.31
N LEU A 255 13.67 36.81 4.35
CA LEU A 255 14.00 37.81 3.33
C LEU A 255 13.42 39.21 3.64
N ARG A 256 12.76 39.37 4.80
CA ARG A 256 12.33 40.65 5.38
C ARG A 256 13.19 41.04 6.57
#